data_11993954cd154c4946fbc1c3bd334268
#
_entry.id   11993954cd154c4946fbc1c3bd334268
#
_cell.length_a   1.000
_cell.length_b   1.000
_cell.length_c   1.000
_cell.angle_alpha   90.00
_cell.angle_beta   90.00
_cell.angle_gamma   90.00
#
_symmetry.space_group_name_H-M   'P 1'
#
loop_
_entity.id
_entity.type
_entity.pdbx_description
1 polymer ?
#
loop_
_entity_poly.entity_id
_entity_poly.type
_entity_poly.pdbx_seq_one_letter_code
_entity_poly.pdbx_strand_id
1 'polypeptide(L)'
;QFPEGDSFRSELDARYRSATIGQIVFLSALFIAIVSLTALIYNIVDGAFGYTAYEYKTDPATISSKPLTELNQQELLDVLKSNISSGAYKKLNNEQIMETRSEADLLSLILERIIRIDTKATWTLTQSLFHKAEIEAEVAEKYPDAKLEFRNWLTYSFLTSPMSSHAEFAGVRTAVLGSLWLVGIAVLFALPIGTGAAIYLQEYAQKNIFTRIIQTNINNLAGVPSIVYGMLGLALFVRVMEPFTSGSMFGITDSNGRTILAAGLTMGMLVLPLIIINAQEAIKAVPDSLRQAAYGVGATKWQTIWHHVLPNSIAGILTGTILAISRAIGETAPLIVVGASTFISVDPSGPFSKFTALPIQIYQWTTRPQSEFHAIAASAIIVLMILLLSLNATAI
;
A
#
# COMPACT_ATOMS: atom_id res chain seq x y z
N GLN A 1 -6.40 -60.20 4.77
CA GLN A 1 -7.76 -60.46 5.26
C GLN A 1 -8.38 -59.12 5.65
N PHE A 2 -9.57 -58.84 5.17
CA PHE A 2 -10.31 -57.64 5.63
C PHE A 2 -10.84 -57.95 7.04
N PRO A 3 -10.76 -56.96 7.98
CA PRO A 3 -11.30 -57.18 9.33
C PRO A 3 -12.82 -57.38 9.25
N GLU A 4 -13.35 -58.36 9.96
CA GLU A 4 -14.76 -58.74 10.01
C GLU A 4 -15.28 -58.69 11.46
N GLY A 5 -16.57 -58.45 11.65
CA GLY A 5 -17.20 -58.48 12.97
C GLY A 5 -16.77 -57.36 13.92
N ASP A 6 -16.46 -57.72 15.18
CA ASP A 6 -16.15 -56.71 16.22
C ASP A 6 -14.80 -56.02 16.00
N SER A 7 -13.83 -56.69 15.33
CA SER A 7 -12.57 -56.04 14.96
C SER A 7 -12.77 -54.93 13.93
N PHE A 8 -13.67 -55.11 12.98
CA PHE A 8 -14.04 -54.06 12.02
C PHE A 8 -14.67 -52.85 12.71
N ARG A 9 -15.58 -53.08 13.66
CA ARG A 9 -16.23 -52.01 14.42
C ARG A 9 -15.22 -51.22 15.25
N SER A 10 -14.30 -51.87 15.93
CA SER A 10 -13.28 -51.20 16.74
C SER A 10 -12.32 -50.36 15.90
N GLU A 11 -11.92 -50.84 14.70
CA GLU A 11 -11.12 -50.04 13.77
C GLU A 11 -11.90 -48.86 13.18
N LEU A 12 -13.19 -49.04 12.89
CA LEU A 12 -14.06 -48.00 12.41
C LEU A 12 -14.20 -46.87 13.45
N ASP A 13 -14.46 -47.26 14.72
CA ASP A 13 -14.56 -46.31 15.83
C ASP A 13 -13.24 -45.52 16.06
N ALA A 14 -12.09 -46.20 15.93
CA ALA A 14 -10.78 -45.59 16.03
C ALA A 14 -10.56 -44.56 14.90
N ARG A 15 -10.98 -44.86 13.66
CA ARG A 15 -10.92 -43.96 12.51
C ARG A 15 -11.84 -42.74 12.68
N TYR A 16 -13.07 -42.97 13.17
CA TYR A 16 -13.99 -41.86 13.47
C TYR A 16 -13.47 -40.95 14.58
N ARG A 17 -12.89 -41.51 15.66
CA ARG A 17 -12.24 -40.69 16.71
C ARG A 17 -11.10 -39.88 16.15
N SER A 18 -10.22 -40.48 15.34
CA SER A 18 -9.13 -39.73 14.68
C SER A 18 -9.65 -38.65 13.77
N ALA A 19 -10.72 -38.90 13.01
CA ALA A 19 -11.36 -37.90 12.16
C ALA A 19 -11.96 -36.76 12.99
N THR A 20 -12.65 -37.08 14.10
CA THR A 20 -13.23 -36.08 15.02
C THR A 20 -12.13 -35.22 15.68
N ILE A 21 -11.03 -35.86 16.13
CA ILE A 21 -9.88 -35.13 16.68
C ILE A 21 -9.29 -34.18 15.62
N GLY A 22 -9.09 -34.67 14.38
CA GLY A 22 -8.62 -33.86 13.26
C GLY A 22 -9.55 -32.67 13.00
N GLN A 23 -10.87 -32.89 12.99
CA GLN A 23 -11.86 -31.84 12.81
C GLN A 23 -11.78 -30.76 13.92
N ILE A 24 -11.66 -31.19 15.18
CA ILE A 24 -11.50 -30.27 16.31
C ILE A 24 -10.23 -29.45 16.19
N VAL A 25 -9.10 -30.06 15.81
CA VAL A 25 -7.82 -29.37 15.61
C VAL A 25 -7.94 -28.31 14.52
N PHE A 26 -8.55 -28.66 13.37
CA PHE A 26 -8.72 -27.70 12.27
C PHE A 26 -9.69 -26.57 12.63
N LEU A 27 -10.79 -26.88 13.32
CA LEU A 27 -11.72 -25.84 13.83
C LEU A 27 -11.03 -24.91 14.84
N SER A 28 -10.22 -25.47 15.75
CA SER A 28 -9.45 -24.66 16.71
C SER A 28 -8.45 -23.76 16.01
N ALA A 29 -7.74 -24.25 15.00
CA ALA A 29 -6.82 -23.45 14.20
C ALA A 29 -7.55 -22.30 13.47
N LEU A 30 -8.71 -22.58 12.87
CA LEU A 30 -9.56 -21.58 12.24
C LEU A 30 -10.02 -20.51 13.25
N PHE A 31 -10.48 -20.93 14.43
CA PHE A 31 -10.92 -20.03 15.49
C PHE A 31 -9.76 -19.12 15.96
N ILE A 32 -8.57 -19.68 16.20
CA ILE A 32 -7.38 -18.91 16.59
C ILE A 32 -7.03 -17.87 15.50
N ALA A 33 -7.08 -18.27 14.23
CA ALA A 33 -6.80 -17.36 13.12
C ALA A 33 -7.80 -16.19 13.08
N ILE A 34 -9.11 -16.45 13.25
CA ILE A 34 -10.15 -15.41 13.28
C ILE A 34 -9.96 -14.47 14.47
N VAL A 35 -9.71 -15.03 15.67
CA VAL A 35 -9.48 -14.23 16.88
C VAL A 35 -8.24 -13.34 16.71
N SER A 36 -7.15 -13.88 16.18
CA SER A 36 -5.92 -13.12 15.94
C SER A 36 -6.13 -11.99 14.95
N LEU A 37 -6.85 -12.24 13.85
CA LEU A 37 -7.17 -11.22 12.86
C LEU A 37 -8.08 -10.13 13.46
N THR A 38 -9.10 -10.52 14.22
CA THR A 38 -10.00 -9.57 14.88
C THR A 38 -9.24 -8.72 15.89
N ALA A 39 -8.34 -9.31 16.68
CA ALA A 39 -7.51 -8.57 17.63
C ALA A 39 -6.58 -7.57 16.93
N LEU A 40 -6.01 -7.95 15.76
CA LEU A 40 -5.19 -7.05 14.96
C LEU A 40 -6.00 -5.84 14.46
N ILE A 41 -7.17 -6.10 13.86
CA ILE A 41 -8.05 -5.03 13.35
C ILE A 41 -8.51 -4.13 14.50
N TYR A 42 -8.89 -4.73 15.64
CA TYR A 42 -9.25 -3.98 16.84
C TYR A 42 -8.11 -3.05 17.29
N ASN A 43 -6.89 -3.53 17.38
CA ASN A 43 -5.73 -2.74 17.78
C ASN A 43 -5.45 -1.56 16.83
N ILE A 44 -5.62 -1.77 15.53
CA ILE A 44 -5.46 -0.71 14.53
C ILE A 44 -6.55 0.36 14.70
N VAL A 45 -7.81 -0.05 14.84
CA VAL A 45 -8.93 0.88 15.04
C VAL A 45 -8.78 1.62 16.36
N ASP A 46 -8.42 0.92 17.45
CA ASP A 46 -8.20 1.49 18.77
C ASP A 46 -7.13 2.61 18.74
N GLY A 47 -6.06 2.42 17.98
CA GLY A 47 -4.97 3.41 17.82
C GLY A 47 -5.29 4.61 16.95
N ALA A 48 -6.31 4.52 16.07
CA ALA A 48 -6.65 5.59 15.12
C ALA A 48 -7.54 6.69 15.71
N PHE A 49 -8.09 6.48 16.91
CA PHE A 49 -9.03 7.38 17.60
C PHE A 49 -8.65 7.51 19.06
N GLY A 50 -8.95 8.67 19.66
CA GLY A 50 -8.79 8.84 21.10
C GLY A 50 -8.53 10.27 21.53
N TYR A 51 -8.36 10.47 22.85
CA TYR A 51 -8.01 11.77 23.39
C TYR A 51 -6.56 12.15 23.06
N THR A 52 -6.36 13.42 22.80
CA THR A 52 -5.05 14.03 22.54
C THR A 52 -4.93 15.29 23.37
N ALA A 53 -3.87 15.40 24.17
CA ALA A 53 -3.51 16.61 24.88
C ALA A 53 -2.46 17.38 24.06
N TYR A 54 -2.73 18.64 23.73
CA TYR A 54 -1.84 19.46 22.92
C TYR A 54 -1.80 20.92 23.42
N GLU A 55 -0.69 21.59 23.14
CA GLU A 55 -0.48 23.00 23.43
C GLU A 55 -0.18 23.74 22.13
N TYR A 56 -0.65 24.99 22.03
CA TYR A 56 -0.23 25.90 20.96
C TYR A 56 1.00 26.67 21.42
N LYS A 57 2.12 26.62 20.63
CA LYS A 57 3.29 27.48 20.90
C LYS A 57 3.00 28.93 20.61
N THR A 58 2.11 29.21 19.65
CA THR A 58 1.62 30.56 19.34
C THR A 58 0.09 30.48 19.27
N ASP A 59 -0.59 31.32 20.05
CA ASP A 59 -2.07 31.32 20.06
C ASP A 59 -2.58 31.78 18.67
N PRO A 60 -3.43 30.99 18.00
CA PRO A 60 -4.05 31.38 16.73
C PRO A 60 -4.76 32.72 16.76
N ALA A 61 -5.33 33.08 17.90
CA ALA A 61 -6.02 34.37 18.10
C ALA A 61 -5.08 35.58 18.00
N THR A 62 -3.77 35.42 18.19
CA THR A 62 -2.78 36.50 18.02
C THR A 62 -2.39 36.74 16.57
N ILE A 63 -2.71 35.78 15.68
CA ILE A 63 -2.26 35.81 14.28
C ILE A 63 -3.37 36.29 13.36
N SER A 64 -4.61 35.95 13.63
CA SER A 64 -5.78 36.36 12.86
C SER A 64 -6.98 36.69 13.76
N SER A 65 -7.74 37.69 13.41
CA SER A 65 -9.01 38.05 14.08
C SER A 65 -10.16 37.12 13.72
N LYS A 66 -10.02 36.33 12.64
CA LYS A 66 -10.98 35.31 12.20
C LYS A 66 -10.40 33.91 12.42
N PRO A 67 -11.23 32.90 12.62
CA PRO A 67 -10.77 31.52 12.59
C PRO A 67 -10.00 31.22 11.30
N LEU A 68 -8.84 30.57 11.42
CA LEU A 68 -7.97 30.29 10.24
C LEU A 68 -8.66 29.41 9.18
N THR A 69 -9.65 28.62 9.59
CA THR A 69 -10.45 27.76 8.72
C THR A 69 -11.46 28.53 7.85
N GLU A 70 -11.72 29.79 8.17
CA GLU A 70 -12.65 30.66 7.44
C GLU A 70 -11.92 31.67 6.53
N LEU A 71 -10.57 31.66 6.54
CA LEU A 71 -9.75 32.52 5.71
C LEU A 71 -9.67 31.97 4.28
N ASN A 72 -9.78 32.86 3.30
CA ASN A 72 -9.58 32.51 1.89
C ASN A 72 -8.09 32.37 1.55
N GLN A 73 -7.78 31.83 0.37
CA GLN A 73 -6.41 31.58 -0.10
C GLN A 73 -5.50 32.83 0.00
N GLN A 74 -6.01 34.01 -0.35
CA GLN A 74 -5.24 35.24 -0.31
C GLN A 74 -4.93 35.67 1.13
N GLU A 75 -5.92 35.61 2.03
CA GLU A 75 -5.75 35.90 3.44
C GLU A 75 -4.75 34.97 4.11
N LEU A 76 -4.79 33.68 3.77
CA LEU A 76 -3.81 32.70 4.24
C LEU A 76 -2.40 32.96 3.74
N LEU A 77 -2.24 33.40 2.49
CA LEU A 77 -0.94 33.81 1.93
C LEU A 77 -0.38 35.03 2.64
N ASP A 78 -1.22 36.01 2.96
CA ASP A 78 -0.82 37.22 3.66
C ASP A 78 -0.40 36.93 5.11
N VAL A 79 -1.15 36.07 5.81
CA VAL A 79 -0.78 35.56 7.14
C VAL A 79 0.56 34.83 7.08
N LEU A 80 0.77 33.95 6.09
CA LEU A 80 2.02 33.25 5.93
C LEU A 80 3.20 34.20 5.66
N LYS A 81 3.04 35.15 4.73
CA LYS A 81 4.06 36.15 4.37
C LYS A 81 4.48 37.02 5.55
N SER A 82 3.53 37.45 6.37
CA SER A 82 3.80 38.34 7.50
C SER A 82 4.48 37.64 8.68
N ASN A 83 4.32 36.33 8.82
CA ASN A 83 4.78 35.59 10.00
C ASN A 83 5.97 34.64 9.75
N ILE A 84 6.47 34.50 8.50
CA ILE A 84 7.67 33.71 8.19
C ILE A 84 8.78 34.61 7.61
N SER A 85 10.04 34.16 7.78
CA SER A 85 11.18 34.85 7.21
C SER A 85 11.18 34.83 5.66
N SER A 86 11.68 35.88 5.01
CA SER A 86 11.79 35.93 3.55
C SER A 86 12.56 34.76 2.94
N GLY A 87 13.56 34.21 3.66
CA GLY A 87 14.31 33.03 3.24
C GLY A 87 13.48 31.75 3.28
N ALA A 88 12.68 31.57 4.33
CA ALA A 88 11.77 30.44 4.46
C ALA A 88 10.66 30.50 3.39
N TYR A 89 10.12 31.70 3.13
CA TYR A 89 9.13 31.91 2.07
C TYR A 89 9.69 31.53 0.69
N LYS A 90 10.90 32.02 0.34
CA LYS A 90 11.56 31.69 -0.92
C LYS A 90 11.81 30.20 -1.08
N LYS A 91 12.23 29.51 -0.02
CA LYS A 91 12.45 28.06 -0.04
C LYS A 91 11.15 27.30 -0.34
N LEU A 92 10.08 27.63 0.36
CA LEU A 92 8.76 27.03 0.15
C LEU A 92 8.20 27.30 -1.25
N ASN A 93 8.42 28.52 -1.77
CA ASN A 93 7.99 28.91 -3.11
C ASN A 93 8.80 28.21 -4.22
N ASN A 94 10.08 27.88 -3.97
CA ASN A 94 10.90 27.09 -4.88
C ASN A 94 10.50 25.60 -4.89
N GLU A 95 10.00 25.09 -3.77
CA GLU A 95 9.47 23.71 -3.70
C GLU A 95 8.14 23.59 -4.47
N GLN A 96 7.26 24.55 -4.30
CA GLN A 96 6.00 24.69 -5.03
C GLN A 96 5.54 26.13 -4.96
N ILE A 97 5.13 26.69 -6.11
CA ILE A 97 4.66 28.10 -6.22
C ILE A 97 3.49 28.30 -5.25
N MET A 98 3.62 29.27 -4.36
CA MET A 98 2.68 29.49 -3.24
C MET A 98 1.26 29.80 -3.71
N GLU A 99 1.11 30.53 -4.82
CA GLU A 99 -0.17 30.93 -5.41
C GLU A 99 -0.94 29.74 -6.04
N THR A 100 -0.26 28.62 -6.29
CA THR A 100 -0.87 27.39 -6.81
C THR A 100 -1.27 26.39 -5.72
N ARG A 101 -0.94 26.68 -4.45
CA ARG A 101 -1.29 25.81 -3.32
C ARG A 101 -2.76 25.93 -2.96
N SER A 102 -3.37 24.81 -2.54
CA SER A 102 -4.74 24.81 -2.03
C SER A 102 -4.83 25.54 -0.67
N GLU A 103 -6.03 26.00 -0.31
CA GLU A 103 -6.29 26.59 1.02
C GLU A 103 -5.91 25.61 2.14
N ALA A 104 -6.17 24.33 1.98
CA ALA A 104 -5.79 23.27 2.92
C ALA A 104 -4.27 23.16 3.09
N ASP A 105 -3.51 23.27 1.99
CA ASP A 105 -2.04 23.23 2.03
C ASP A 105 -1.46 24.48 2.71
N LEU A 106 -2.02 25.66 2.44
CA LEU A 106 -1.61 26.93 3.07
C LEU A 106 -1.93 26.91 4.56
N LEU A 107 -3.12 26.45 4.94
CA LEU A 107 -3.52 26.31 6.34
C LEU A 107 -2.58 25.36 7.08
N SER A 108 -2.25 24.22 6.48
CA SER A 108 -1.30 23.26 7.06
C SER A 108 0.08 23.88 7.29
N LEU A 109 0.57 24.69 6.35
CA LEU A 109 1.84 25.41 6.49
C LEU A 109 1.82 26.46 7.61
N ILE A 110 0.72 27.21 7.77
CA ILE A 110 0.57 28.17 8.87
C ILE A 110 0.58 27.45 10.22
N LEU A 111 -0.19 26.37 10.32
CA LEU A 111 -0.27 25.57 11.52
C LEU A 111 1.08 24.90 11.86
N GLU A 112 1.81 24.42 10.86
CA GLU A 112 3.12 23.77 11.02
C GLU A 112 4.23 24.75 11.36
N ARG A 113 4.27 25.91 10.70
CA ARG A 113 5.43 26.84 10.75
C ARG A 113 5.26 27.97 11.74
N ILE A 114 4.03 28.43 11.96
CA ILE A 114 3.73 29.62 12.76
C ILE A 114 3.13 29.22 14.11
N ILE A 115 2.03 28.49 14.12
CA ILE A 115 1.30 28.14 15.36
C ILE A 115 2.06 27.06 16.14
N ARG A 116 2.57 26.03 15.46
CA ARG A 116 3.31 24.91 16.03
C ARG A 116 2.55 24.26 17.18
N ILE A 117 1.68 23.36 16.83
CA ILE A 117 1.03 22.46 17.79
C ILE A 117 2.09 21.52 18.36
N ASP A 118 2.09 21.36 19.68
CA ASP A 118 2.97 20.46 20.41
C ASP A 118 2.10 19.45 21.15
N THR A 119 1.98 18.24 20.59
CA THR A 119 1.22 17.15 21.21
C THR A 119 2.01 16.59 22.38
N LYS A 120 1.42 16.60 23.56
CA LYS A 120 2.04 16.14 24.82
C LYS A 120 1.77 14.67 25.08
N ALA A 121 0.53 14.22 24.83
CA ALA A 121 0.14 12.84 25.02
C ALA A 121 -1.05 12.48 24.13
N THR A 122 -1.16 11.19 23.79
CA THR A 122 -2.30 10.61 23.08
C THR A 122 -2.72 9.32 23.78
N TRP A 123 -4.02 9.08 23.84
CA TRP A 123 -4.61 7.87 24.41
C TRP A 123 -5.42 7.16 23.33
N THR A 124 -5.53 5.85 23.43
CA THR A 124 -6.30 5.04 22.48
C THR A 124 -7.81 5.22 22.68
N LEU A 125 -8.62 4.73 21.73
CA LEU A 125 -10.07 4.76 21.80
C LEU A 125 -10.59 4.11 23.09
N THR A 126 -10.08 2.92 23.40
CA THR A 126 -10.48 2.16 24.60
C THR A 126 -10.13 2.92 25.88
N GLN A 127 -8.92 3.46 25.99
CA GLN A 127 -8.53 4.30 27.12
C GLN A 127 -9.42 5.52 27.23
N SER A 128 -9.71 6.17 26.12
CA SER A 128 -10.55 7.36 26.05
C SER A 128 -12.00 7.11 26.48
N LEU A 129 -12.55 5.92 26.21
CA LEU A 129 -13.92 5.55 26.54
C LEU A 129 -14.07 5.10 28.00
N PHE A 130 -13.12 4.33 28.53
CA PHE A 130 -13.24 3.69 29.84
C PHE A 130 -12.49 4.40 30.97
N HIS A 131 -11.48 5.22 30.65
CA HIS A 131 -10.60 5.86 31.63
C HIS A 131 -10.57 7.39 31.51
N LYS A 132 -11.66 8.00 31.02
CA LYS A 132 -11.70 9.45 30.74
C LYS A 132 -11.34 10.29 31.97
N ALA A 133 -11.88 9.95 33.16
CA ALA A 133 -11.61 10.70 34.38
C ALA A 133 -10.13 10.63 34.83
N GLU A 134 -9.48 9.49 34.59
CA GLU A 134 -8.07 9.33 34.89
C GLU A 134 -7.21 10.15 33.92
N ILE A 135 -7.57 10.19 32.62
CA ILE A 135 -6.92 11.00 31.58
C ILE A 135 -7.04 12.48 31.92
N GLU A 136 -8.24 12.96 32.29
CA GLU A 136 -8.47 14.36 32.68
C GLU A 136 -7.61 14.75 33.91
N ALA A 137 -7.53 13.87 34.91
CA ALA A 137 -6.68 14.08 36.08
C ALA A 137 -5.20 14.09 35.74
N GLU A 138 -4.74 13.16 34.91
CA GLU A 138 -3.34 13.08 34.43
C GLU A 138 -2.94 14.35 33.64
N VAL A 139 -3.82 14.84 32.75
CA VAL A 139 -3.57 16.06 31.99
C VAL A 139 -3.52 17.28 32.89
N ALA A 140 -4.44 17.39 33.83
CA ALA A 140 -4.46 18.51 34.79
C ALA A 140 -3.19 18.55 35.68
N GLU A 141 -2.62 17.39 36.01
CA GLU A 141 -1.42 17.29 36.85
C GLU A 141 -0.14 17.55 36.04
N LYS A 142 0.00 16.90 34.85
CA LYS A 142 1.24 16.91 34.08
C LYS A 142 1.33 18.02 33.03
N TYR A 143 0.18 18.44 32.49
CA TYR A 143 0.07 19.38 31.37
C TYR A 143 -1.02 20.41 31.58
N PRO A 144 -0.93 21.29 32.61
CA PRO A 144 -2.03 22.20 33.01
C PRO A 144 -2.47 23.17 31.90
N ASP A 145 -1.56 23.52 30.98
CA ASP A 145 -1.84 24.44 29.87
C ASP A 145 -2.31 23.71 28.59
N ALA A 146 -2.32 22.37 28.58
CA ALA A 146 -2.70 21.59 27.44
C ALA A 146 -4.23 21.50 27.30
N LYS A 147 -4.70 21.59 26.05
CA LYS A 147 -6.08 21.33 25.69
C LYS A 147 -6.27 19.85 25.44
N LEU A 148 -7.26 19.23 26.09
CA LEU A 148 -7.64 17.85 25.90
C LEU A 148 -8.82 17.79 24.92
N GLU A 149 -8.62 17.13 23.78
CA GLU A 149 -9.64 16.99 22.74
C GLU A 149 -9.70 15.54 22.25
N PHE A 150 -10.93 15.04 22.01
CA PHE A 150 -11.11 13.74 21.36
C PHE A 150 -10.84 13.91 19.86
N ARG A 151 -9.79 13.25 19.37
CA ARG A 151 -9.34 13.38 18.01
C ARG A 151 -9.63 12.13 17.18
N ASN A 152 -10.21 12.35 16.02
CA ASN A 152 -10.26 11.39 14.94
C ASN A 152 -9.07 11.69 14.01
N TRP A 153 -8.11 10.77 13.94
CA TRP A 153 -6.95 10.95 13.05
C TRP A 153 -7.26 10.61 11.60
N LEU A 154 -8.34 9.86 11.33
CA LEU A 154 -8.83 9.56 9.99
C LEU A 154 -9.82 10.62 9.52
N THR A 155 -9.31 11.81 9.20
CA THR A 155 -10.11 12.95 8.72
C THR A 155 -10.03 13.09 7.20
N TYR A 156 -10.91 13.90 6.61
CA TYR A 156 -10.81 14.27 5.20
C TYR A 156 -9.49 15.00 4.91
N SER A 157 -9.04 15.87 5.81
CA SER A 157 -7.74 16.55 5.71
C SER A 157 -6.58 15.54 5.69
N PHE A 158 -6.62 14.49 6.53
CA PHE A 158 -5.61 13.43 6.52
C PHE A 158 -5.51 12.72 5.15
N LEU A 159 -6.64 12.52 4.46
CA LEU A 159 -6.66 11.91 3.14
C LEU A 159 -6.15 12.84 2.03
N THR A 160 -6.37 14.14 2.17
CA THR A 160 -6.12 15.13 1.12
C THR A 160 -4.87 15.99 1.34
N SER A 161 -4.24 15.93 2.52
CA SER A 161 -3.01 16.66 2.81
C SER A 161 -1.77 15.85 2.39
N PRO A 162 -0.66 16.55 2.06
CA PRO A 162 0.62 15.91 1.83
C PRO A 162 1.25 15.44 3.15
N MET A 163 2.43 14.83 3.06
CA MET A 163 3.21 14.44 4.23
C MET A 163 3.74 15.67 4.96
N SER A 164 3.66 15.67 6.30
CA SER A 164 4.20 16.72 7.18
C SER A 164 5.15 16.11 8.21
N SER A 165 6.05 16.97 8.75
CA SER A 165 6.92 16.62 9.88
C SER A 165 6.18 16.58 11.23
N HIS A 166 4.98 17.17 11.29
CA HIS A 166 4.08 17.17 12.44
C HIS A 166 2.91 16.25 12.17
N ALA A 167 2.61 15.36 13.10
CA ALA A 167 1.56 14.34 12.95
C ALA A 167 0.18 14.96 12.73
N GLU A 168 -0.09 16.09 13.36
CA GLU A 168 -1.36 16.80 13.33
C GLU A 168 -1.76 17.27 11.93
N PHE A 169 -0.77 17.53 11.07
CA PHE A 169 -0.94 18.06 9.71
C PHE A 169 -0.51 17.08 8.64
N ALA A 170 0.05 15.93 9.06
CA ALA A 170 0.49 14.91 8.14
C ALA A 170 -0.71 14.23 7.47
N GLY A 171 -0.62 14.07 6.16
CA GLY A 171 -1.60 13.34 5.36
C GLY A 171 -0.99 12.23 4.54
N VAL A 172 -1.83 11.45 3.89
CA VAL A 172 -1.44 10.28 3.08
C VAL A 172 -1.53 10.52 1.57
N ARG A 173 -1.99 11.68 1.12
CA ARG A 173 -2.22 11.98 -0.30
C ARG A 173 -1.03 11.62 -1.18
N THR A 174 0.14 12.15 -0.86
CA THR A 174 1.36 11.92 -1.64
C THR A 174 1.75 10.44 -1.71
N ALA A 175 1.59 9.71 -0.61
CA ALA A 175 1.90 8.28 -0.57
C ALA A 175 0.88 7.42 -1.30
N VAL A 176 -0.40 7.79 -1.25
CA VAL A 176 -1.46 7.13 -2.03
C VAL A 176 -1.23 7.33 -3.51
N LEU A 177 -0.98 8.56 -3.95
CA LEU A 177 -0.66 8.87 -5.36
C LEU A 177 0.60 8.13 -5.82
N GLY A 178 1.65 8.11 -4.99
CA GLY A 178 2.86 7.33 -5.27
C GLY A 178 2.58 5.85 -5.43
N SER A 179 1.80 5.25 -4.52
CA SER A 179 1.40 3.84 -4.62
C SER A 179 0.60 3.54 -5.90
N LEU A 180 -0.33 4.42 -6.28
CA LEU A 180 -1.13 4.27 -7.51
C LEU A 180 -0.25 4.32 -8.77
N TRP A 181 0.70 5.25 -8.83
CA TRP A 181 1.67 5.32 -9.92
C TRP A 181 2.52 4.05 -10.02
N LEU A 182 3.06 3.56 -8.89
CA LEU A 182 3.86 2.34 -8.83
C LEU A 182 3.08 1.13 -9.36
N VAL A 183 1.84 0.97 -8.89
CA VAL A 183 0.94 -0.11 -9.33
C VAL A 183 0.63 0.01 -10.81
N GLY A 184 0.29 1.21 -11.29
CA GLY A 184 0.01 1.45 -12.70
C GLY A 184 1.15 1.01 -13.61
N ILE A 185 2.39 1.38 -13.27
CA ILE A 185 3.59 0.99 -14.04
C ILE A 185 3.85 -0.52 -13.91
N ALA A 186 3.72 -1.08 -12.70
CA ALA A 186 3.93 -2.51 -12.48
C ALA A 186 2.95 -3.37 -13.30
N VAL A 187 1.66 -2.98 -13.35
CA VAL A 187 0.64 -3.65 -14.17
C VAL A 187 0.93 -3.51 -15.65
N LEU A 188 1.20 -2.29 -16.11
CA LEU A 188 1.47 -2.00 -17.51
C LEU A 188 2.67 -2.80 -18.05
N PHE A 189 3.65 -3.08 -17.19
CA PHE A 189 4.80 -3.89 -17.50
C PHE A 189 4.51 -5.40 -17.36
N ALA A 190 4.00 -5.83 -16.19
CA ALA A 190 3.97 -7.25 -15.84
C ALA A 190 2.79 -8.00 -16.47
N LEU A 191 1.61 -7.36 -16.64
CA LEU A 191 0.43 -8.02 -17.19
C LEU A 191 0.62 -8.47 -18.64
N PRO A 192 1.03 -7.62 -19.61
CA PRO A 192 1.19 -8.07 -21.00
C PRO A 192 2.32 -9.08 -21.15
N ILE A 193 3.46 -8.88 -20.47
CA ILE A 193 4.60 -9.80 -20.54
C ILE A 193 4.24 -11.13 -19.89
N GLY A 194 3.63 -11.10 -18.70
CA GLY A 194 3.24 -12.31 -17.95
C GLY A 194 2.17 -13.12 -18.68
N THR A 195 1.14 -12.46 -19.21
CA THR A 195 0.09 -13.11 -20.01
C THR A 195 0.65 -13.69 -21.30
N GLY A 196 1.51 -12.94 -22.01
CA GLY A 196 2.18 -13.43 -23.22
C GLY A 196 3.05 -14.65 -22.96
N ALA A 197 3.84 -14.64 -21.88
CA ALA A 197 4.63 -15.78 -21.46
C ALA A 197 3.76 -17.00 -21.08
N ALA A 198 2.66 -16.77 -20.37
CA ALA A 198 1.72 -17.82 -19.99
C ALA A 198 1.06 -18.48 -21.23
N ILE A 199 0.61 -17.66 -22.20
CA ILE A 199 0.05 -18.16 -23.47
C ILE A 199 1.09 -19.00 -24.21
N TYR A 200 2.33 -18.50 -24.32
CA TYR A 200 3.38 -19.26 -24.99
C TYR A 200 3.64 -20.61 -24.31
N LEU A 201 3.83 -20.61 -22.99
CA LEU A 201 4.15 -21.80 -22.22
C LEU A 201 3.02 -22.83 -22.20
N GLN A 202 1.76 -22.37 -22.18
CA GLN A 202 0.60 -23.26 -22.07
C GLN A 202 0.12 -23.76 -23.42
N GLU A 203 0.19 -22.93 -24.46
CA GLU A 203 -0.40 -23.25 -25.77
C GLU A 203 0.62 -23.64 -26.81
N TYR A 204 1.82 -23.03 -26.85
CA TYR A 204 2.80 -23.23 -27.90
C TYR A 204 3.97 -24.13 -27.50
N ALA A 205 4.41 -24.06 -26.25
CA ALA A 205 5.60 -24.77 -25.82
C ALA A 205 5.44 -26.28 -25.85
N GLN A 206 6.44 -26.97 -26.39
CA GLN A 206 6.50 -28.43 -26.35
C GLN A 206 6.93 -28.91 -24.95
N LYS A 207 6.42 -30.06 -24.50
CA LYS A 207 6.82 -30.69 -23.25
C LYS A 207 8.22 -31.30 -23.36
N ASN A 208 9.25 -30.48 -23.28
CA ASN A 208 10.64 -30.88 -23.33
C ASN A 208 11.41 -30.42 -22.08
N ILE A 209 12.70 -30.79 -21.97
CA ILE A 209 13.53 -30.44 -20.82
C ILE A 209 13.71 -28.91 -20.68
N PHE A 210 13.79 -28.22 -21.79
CA PHE A 210 13.97 -26.77 -21.81
C PHE A 210 12.77 -26.03 -21.22
N THR A 211 11.56 -26.37 -21.65
CA THR A 211 10.30 -25.83 -21.09
C THR A 211 10.16 -26.15 -19.60
N ARG A 212 10.61 -27.36 -19.18
CA ARG A 212 10.62 -27.75 -17.77
C ARG A 212 11.57 -26.87 -16.96
N ILE A 213 12.75 -26.59 -17.46
CA ILE A 213 13.71 -25.68 -16.80
C ILE A 213 13.12 -24.29 -16.67
N ILE A 214 12.51 -23.72 -17.72
CA ILE A 214 11.85 -22.40 -17.65
C ILE A 214 10.77 -22.41 -16.60
N GLN A 215 9.87 -23.40 -16.59
CA GLN A 215 8.78 -23.47 -15.61
C GLN A 215 9.30 -23.61 -14.18
N THR A 216 10.33 -24.41 -13.96
CA THR A 216 10.96 -24.54 -12.63
C THR A 216 11.56 -23.21 -12.18
N ASN A 217 12.20 -22.45 -13.08
CA ASN A 217 12.73 -21.14 -12.75
C ASN A 217 11.63 -20.13 -12.41
N ILE A 218 10.51 -20.08 -13.17
CA ILE A 218 9.36 -19.23 -12.87
C ILE A 218 8.82 -19.54 -11.46
N ASN A 219 8.63 -20.82 -11.13
CA ASN A 219 8.16 -21.25 -9.84
C ASN A 219 9.13 -20.87 -8.71
N ASN A 220 10.43 -21.05 -8.93
CA ASN A 220 11.47 -20.66 -7.97
C ASN A 220 11.51 -19.15 -7.75
N LEU A 221 11.40 -18.36 -8.83
CA LEU A 221 11.36 -16.89 -8.74
C LEU A 221 10.17 -16.40 -7.91
N ALA A 222 9.00 -17.03 -8.02
CA ALA A 222 7.84 -16.68 -7.18
C ALA A 222 8.10 -16.86 -5.66
N GLY A 223 9.08 -17.69 -5.27
CA GLY A 223 9.51 -17.91 -3.89
C GLY A 223 10.70 -17.08 -3.42
N VAL A 224 11.29 -16.25 -4.28
CA VAL A 224 12.44 -15.41 -3.92
C VAL A 224 12.00 -14.30 -2.95
N PRO A 225 12.76 -14.02 -1.86
CA PRO A 225 12.47 -12.91 -0.97
C PRO A 225 12.38 -11.58 -1.70
N SER A 226 11.36 -10.78 -1.39
CA SER A 226 11.06 -9.51 -2.10
C SER A 226 12.22 -8.51 -2.09
N ILE A 227 13.04 -8.51 -1.04
CA ILE A 227 14.23 -7.65 -0.93
C ILE A 227 15.26 -7.91 -2.05
N VAL A 228 15.37 -9.17 -2.51
CA VAL A 228 16.29 -9.53 -3.62
C VAL A 228 15.85 -8.85 -4.91
N TYR A 229 14.54 -8.77 -5.16
CA TYR A 229 14.00 -7.99 -6.29
C TYR A 229 14.31 -6.51 -6.17
N GLY A 230 14.27 -5.97 -4.94
CA GLY A 230 14.72 -4.60 -4.67
C GLY A 230 16.19 -4.37 -5.04
N MET A 231 17.08 -5.29 -4.66
CA MET A 231 18.51 -5.22 -5.03
C MET A 231 18.72 -5.34 -6.54
N LEU A 232 18.00 -6.25 -7.21
CA LEU A 232 18.05 -6.36 -8.67
C LEU A 232 17.51 -5.09 -9.35
N GLY A 233 16.40 -4.54 -8.84
CA GLY A 233 15.83 -3.29 -9.33
C GLY A 233 16.78 -2.10 -9.17
N LEU A 234 17.44 -2.00 -8.03
CA LEU A 234 18.49 -0.99 -7.80
C LEU A 234 19.65 -1.14 -8.80
N ALA A 235 20.12 -2.36 -9.02
CA ALA A 235 21.23 -2.61 -9.92
C ALA A 235 20.83 -2.36 -11.38
N LEU A 236 19.69 -2.89 -11.82
CA LEU A 236 19.24 -2.83 -13.21
C LEU A 236 18.59 -1.50 -13.55
N PHE A 237 17.49 -1.15 -12.87
CA PHE A 237 16.69 0.00 -13.26
C PHE A 237 17.25 1.33 -12.78
N VAL A 238 17.82 1.38 -11.57
CA VAL A 238 18.34 2.65 -11.02
C VAL A 238 19.76 2.95 -11.53
N ARG A 239 20.60 1.92 -11.78
CA ARG A 239 22.00 2.15 -12.17
C ARG A 239 22.25 1.89 -13.66
N VAL A 240 21.96 0.68 -14.17
CA VAL A 240 22.25 0.33 -15.57
C VAL A 240 21.34 1.08 -16.54
N MET A 241 20.04 1.17 -16.21
CA MET A 241 19.04 1.85 -17.04
C MET A 241 18.79 3.29 -16.61
N GLU A 242 19.69 3.88 -15.80
CA GLU A 242 19.56 5.25 -15.29
C GLU A 242 19.19 6.27 -16.37
N PRO A 243 19.81 6.32 -17.56
CA PRO A 243 19.46 7.31 -18.58
C PRO A 243 17.98 7.28 -19.01
N PHE A 244 17.35 6.10 -18.96
CA PHE A 244 15.94 5.92 -19.29
C PHE A 244 15.04 6.22 -18.09
N THR A 245 15.39 5.67 -16.93
CA THR A 245 14.55 5.72 -15.74
C THR A 245 14.63 7.05 -14.98
N SER A 246 15.72 7.79 -15.14
CA SER A 246 15.86 9.16 -14.64
C SER A 246 15.11 10.19 -15.48
N GLY A 247 14.84 9.88 -16.75
CA GLY A 247 14.30 10.82 -17.72
C GLY A 247 15.37 11.71 -18.38
N SER A 248 16.68 11.47 -18.12
CA SER A 248 17.73 12.30 -18.69
C SER A 248 17.76 12.25 -20.21
N MET A 249 17.42 11.12 -20.82
CA MET A 249 17.22 11.01 -22.27
C MET A 249 16.07 11.87 -22.80
N PHE A 250 15.14 12.28 -21.95
CA PHE A 250 14.00 13.12 -22.29
C PHE A 250 14.19 14.58 -21.81
N GLY A 251 15.41 14.95 -21.39
CA GLY A 251 15.74 16.30 -20.95
C GLY A 251 15.36 16.62 -19.50
N ILE A 252 15.00 15.63 -18.70
CA ILE A 252 14.70 15.80 -17.28
C ILE A 252 16.00 15.59 -16.49
N THR A 253 16.44 16.61 -15.73
CA THR A 253 17.75 16.61 -15.06
C THR A 253 17.71 16.41 -13.55
N ASP A 254 16.52 16.39 -12.94
CA ASP A 254 16.36 16.46 -11.47
C ASP A 254 16.37 15.09 -10.78
N SER A 255 16.45 13.98 -11.51
CA SER A 255 16.37 12.65 -10.89
C SER A 255 17.69 11.89 -11.06
N ASN A 256 18.02 11.09 -10.04
CA ASN A 256 19.21 10.23 -9.99
C ASN A 256 18.85 8.75 -10.24
N GLY A 257 17.86 8.48 -11.08
CA GLY A 257 17.34 7.15 -11.37
C GLY A 257 16.46 6.53 -10.30
N ARG A 258 16.36 7.13 -9.11
CA ARG A 258 15.47 6.68 -8.02
C ARG A 258 14.07 7.28 -8.21
N THR A 259 13.39 6.82 -9.23
CA THR A 259 12.12 7.35 -9.71
C THR A 259 10.98 6.36 -9.52
N ILE A 260 9.75 6.86 -9.67
CA ILE A 260 8.54 6.03 -9.74
C ILE A 260 8.68 4.97 -10.82
N LEU A 261 9.25 5.31 -11.98
CA LEU A 261 9.43 4.37 -13.08
C LEU A 261 10.33 3.21 -12.70
N ALA A 262 11.52 3.48 -12.13
CA ALA A 262 12.43 2.42 -11.68
C ALA A 262 11.81 1.52 -10.61
N ALA A 263 11.09 2.13 -9.66
CA ALA A 263 10.41 1.40 -8.60
C ALA A 263 9.21 0.58 -9.13
N GLY A 264 8.41 1.15 -10.02
CA GLY A 264 7.28 0.46 -10.66
C GLY A 264 7.73 -0.74 -11.51
N LEU A 265 8.83 -0.61 -12.27
CA LEU A 265 9.43 -1.73 -13.01
C LEU A 265 9.97 -2.81 -12.06
N THR A 266 10.58 -2.42 -10.94
CA THR A 266 11.04 -3.36 -9.91
C THR A 266 9.87 -4.15 -9.32
N MET A 267 8.77 -3.46 -8.99
CA MET A 267 7.54 -4.11 -8.51
C MET A 267 6.91 -5.00 -9.60
N GLY A 268 6.96 -4.56 -10.86
CA GLY A 268 6.54 -5.37 -12.00
C GLY A 268 7.34 -6.68 -12.13
N MET A 269 8.66 -6.64 -11.96
CA MET A 269 9.50 -7.85 -11.93
C MET A 269 9.14 -8.79 -10.76
N LEU A 270 8.82 -8.23 -9.60
CA LEU A 270 8.42 -9.01 -8.41
C LEU A 270 7.11 -9.77 -8.65
N VAL A 271 6.12 -9.13 -9.28
CA VAL A 271 4.81 -9.75 -9.52
C VAL A 271 4.76 -10.61 -10.78
N LEU A 272 5.71 -10.43 -11.70
CA LEU A 272 5.74 -11.11 -13.00
C LEU A 272 5.60 -12.64 -12.88
N PRO A 273 6.38 -13.36 -12.05
CA PRO A 273 6.24 -14.82 -11.90
C PRO A 273 4.85 -15.24 -11.43
N LEU A 274 4.25 -14.47 -10.52
CA LEU A 274 2.89 -14.75 -10.00
C LEU A 274 1.83 -14.55 -11.09
N ILE A 275 1.96 -13.49 -11.91
CA ILE A 275 1.05 -13.25 -13.03
C ILE A 275 1.18 -14.36 -14.06
N ILE A 276 2.41 -14.82 -14.38
CA ILE A 276 2.62 -15.95 -15.31
C ILE A 276 1.90 -17.19 -14.79
N ILE A 277 2.12 -17.57 -13.54
CA ILE A 277 1.52 -18.79 -12.93
C ILE A 277 0.00 -18.69 -12.93
N ASN A 278 -0.57 -17.58 -12.46
CA ASN A 278 -2.02 -17.37 -12.41
C ASN A 278 -2.65 -17.37 -13.81
N ALA A 279 -2.00 -16.74 -14.79
CA ALA A 279 -2.46 -16.73 -16.17
C ALA A 279 -2.39 -18.14 -16.79
N GLN A 280 -1.35 -18.92 -16.50
CA GLN A 280 -1.28 -20.31 -16.94
C GLN A 280 -2.43 -21.15 -16.39
N GLU A 281 -2.74 -21.03 -15.11
CA GLU A 281 -3.86 -21.76 -14.49
C GLU A 281 -5.22 -21.33 -15.08
N ALA A 282 -5.41 -20.04 -15.32
CA ALA A 282 -6.62 -19.53 -15.98
C ALA A 282 -6.77 -20.05 -17.42
N ILE A 283 -5.68 -20.09 -18.19
CA ILE A 283 -5.67 -20.65 -19.56
C ILE A 283 -5.94 -22.14 -19.55
N LYS A 284 -5.34 -22.86 -18.61
CA LYS A 284 -5.51 -24.32 -18.44
C LYS A 284 -6.92 -24.72 -18.01
N ALA A 285 -7.63 -23.85 -17.30
CA ALA A 285 -9.00 -24.08 -16.88
C ALA A 285 -10.00 -24.06 -18.06
N VAL A 286 -9.63 -23.49 -19.22
CA VAL A 286 -10.49 -23.49 -20.41
C VAL A 286 -10.62 -24.93 -20.95
N PRO A 287 -11.86 -25.46 -21.17
CA PRO A 287 -12.07 -26.81 -21.62
C PRO A 287 -11.40 -27.11 -22.97
N ASP A 288 -10.77 -28.29 -23.09
CA ASP A 288 -10.13 -28.72 -24.33
C ASP A 288 -11.11 -28.92 -25.50
N SER A 289 -12.39 -29.20 -25.18
CA SER A 289 -13.46 -29.30 -26.18
C SER A 289 -13.64 -28.03 -27.01
N LEU A 290 -13.43 -26.84 -26.42
CA LEU A 290 -13.46 -25.58 -27.16
C LEU A 290 -12.33 -25.48 -28.17
N ARG A 291 -11.13 -25.94 -27.80
CA ARG A 291 -9.98 -25.98 -28.70
C ARG A 291 -10.21 -26.96 -29.86
N GLN A 292 -10.70 -28.16 -29.54
CA GLN A 292 -11.00 -29.20 -30.55
C GLN A 292 -12.11 -28.74 -31.51
N ALA A 293 -13.16 -28.10 -31.00
CA ALA A 293 -14.24 -27.57 -31.84
C ALA A 293 -13.73 -26.51 -32.82
N ALA A 294 -12.89 -25.59 -32.37
CA ALA A 294 -12.26 -24.57 -33.22
C ALA A 294 -11.38 -25.20 -34.31
N TYR A 295 -10.55 -26.18 -33.95
CA TYR A 295 -9.73 -26.91 -34.92
C TYR A 295 -10.57 -27.72 -35.91
N GLY A 296 -11.71 -28.30 -35.47
CA GLY A 296 -12.64 -29.04 -36.32
C GLY A 296 -13.26 -28.22 -37.44
N VAL A 297 -13.43 -26.90 -37.27
CA VAL A 297 -13.90 -25.96 -38.31
C VAL A 297 -12.71 -25.31 -39.06
N GLY A 298 -11.47 -25.77 -38.85
CA GLY A 298 -10.29 -25.32 -39.60
C GLY A 298 -9.62 -24.06 -39.04
N ALA A 299 -9.93 -23.65 -37.80
CA ALA A 299 -9.26 -22.51 -37.19
C ALA A 299 -7.77 -22.80 -36.92
N THR A 300 -6.92 -21.82 -37.17
CA THR A 300 -5.50 -21.91 -36.80
C THR A 300 -5.33 -21.79 -35.28
N LYS A 301 -4.18 -22.22 -34.77
CA LYS A 301 -3.88 -22.14 -33.33
C LYS A 301 -4.01 -20.70 -32.78
N TRP A 302 -3.49 -19.70 -33.52
CA TRP A 302 -3.64 -18.29 -33.17
C TRP A 302 -5.10 -17.84 -33.10
N GLN A 303 -5.90 -18.21 -34.08
CA GLN A 303 -7.33 -17.88 -34.08
C GLN A 303 -8.06 -18.53 -32.91
N THR A 304 -7.76 -19.79 -32.61
CA THR A 304 -8.34 -20.51 -31.47
C THR A 304 -8.00 -19.81 -30.16
N ILE A 305 -6.73 -19.42 -29.96
CA ILE A 305 -6.30 -18.73 -28.75
C ILE A 305 -6.99 -17.38 -28.61
N TRP A 306 -6.95 -16.57 -29.66
CA TRP A 306 -7.44 -15.19 -29.61
C TRP A 306 -8.97 -15.08 -29.46
N HIS A 307 -9.72 -15.95 -30.14
CA HIS A 307 -11.18 -15.88 -30.16
C HIS A 307 -11.89 -16.81 -29.16
N HIS A 308 -11.22 -17.82 -28.66
CA HIS A 308 -11.84 -18.81 -27.77
C HIS A 308 -11.13 -18.96 -26.42
N VAL A 309 -9.82 -19.15 -26.41
CA VAL A 309 -9.10 -19.41 -25.15
C VAL A 309 -8.96 -18.13 -24.33
N LEU A 310 -8.44 -17.06 -24.92
CA LEU A 310 -8.19 -15.81 -24.20
C LEU A 310 -9.46 -15.16 -23.64
N PRO A 311 -10.57 -15.02 -24.40
CA PRO A 311 -11.82 -14.48 -23.86
C PRO A 311 -12.38 -15.28 -22.68
N ASN A 312 -12.24 -16.62 -22.72
CA ASN A 312 -12.72 -17.49 -21.64
C ASN A 312 -11.78 -17.51 -20.41
N SER A 313 -10.50 -17.15 -20.58
CA SER A 313 -9.52 -17.10 -19.48
C SER A 313 -9.31 -15.70 -18.91
N ILE A 314 -9.78 -14.63 -19.56
CA ILE A 314 -9.46 -13.25 -19.20
C ILE A 314 -9.93 -12.89 -17.78
N ALA A 315 -11.09 -13.35 -17.36
CA ALA A 315 -11.58 -13.13 -16.01
C ALA A 315 -10.62 -13.73 -14.96
N GLY A 316 -10.17 -14.97 -15.16
CA GLY A 316 -9.20 -15.63 -14.28
C GLY A 316 -7.82 -14.95 -14.30
N ILE A 317 -7.37 -14.50 -15.48
CA ILE A 317 -6.11 -13.76 -15.61
C ILE A 317 -6.19 -12.43 -14.84
N LEU A 318 -7.28 -11.68 -14.99
CA LEU A 318 -7.46 -10.41 -14.28
C LEU A 318 -7.57 -10.61 -12.77
N THR A 319 -8.35 -11.58 -12.30
CA THR A 319 -8.43 -11.94 -10.88
C THR A 319 -7.07 -12.29 -10.31
N GLY A 320 -6.31 -13.18 -10.96
CA GLY A 320 -4.96 -13.53 -10.54
C GLY A 320 -4.00 -12.34 -10.55
N THR A 321 -4.14 -11.44 -11.52
CA THR A 321 -3.36 -10.20 -11.60
C THR A 321 -3.69 -9.26 -10.45
N ILE A 322 -4.96 -9.05 -10.12
CA ILE A 322 -5.38 -8.19 -9.00
C ILE A 322 -4.84 -8.73 -7.68
N LEU A 323 -4.90 -10.04 -7.46
CA LEU A 323 -4.32 -10.67 -6.26
C LEU A 323 -2.80 -10.48 -6.18
N ALA A 324 -2.08 -10.61 -7.29
CA ALA A 324 -0.63 -10.37 -7.34
C ALA A 324 -0.29 -8.91 -7.04
N ILE A 325 -1.08 -7.96 -7.56
CA ILE A 325 -0.93 -6.53 -7.34
C ILE A 325 -1.25 -6.16 -5.89
N SER A 326 -2.33 -6.69 -5.33
CA SER A 326 -2.70 -6.45 -3.92
C SER A 326 -1.57 -6.85 -2.97
N ARG A 327 -0.89 -7.96 -3.26
CA ARG A 327 0.32 -8.36 -2.54
C ARG A 327 1.43 -7.32 -2.71
N ALA A 328 1.68 -6.86 -3.94
CA ALA A 328 2.73 -5.90 -4.24
C ALA A 328 2.54 -4.55 -3.55
N ILE A 329 1.30 -4.05 -3.44
CA ILE A 329 1.00 -2.77 -2.76
C ILE A 329 1.45 -2.81 -1.30
N GLY A 330 1.38 -3.96 -0.64
CA GLY A 330 1.83 -4.13 0.75
C GLY A 330 3.35 -4.28 0.94
N GLU A 331 4.11 -4.44 -0.14
CA GLU A 331 5.55 -4.70 -0.07
C GLU A 331 6.35 -3.41 0.17
N THR A 332 7.09 -3.38 1.27
CA THR A 332 7.91 -2.22 1.68
C THR A 332 9.37 -2.40 1.32
N ALA A 333 9.92 -3.60 1.54
CA ALA A 333 11.36 -3.88 1.45
C ALA A 333 11.99 -3.56 0.07
N PRO A 334 11.45 -3.98 -1.07
CA PRO A 334 12.03 -3.67 -2.37
C PRO A 334 12.01 -2.17 -2.68
N LEU A 335 10.98 -1.45 -2.24
CA LEU A 335 10.84 -0.02 -2.47
C LEU A 335 11.88 0.81 -1.70
N ILE A 336 12.17 0.44 -0.44
CA ILE A 336 13.22 1.08 0.36
C ILE A 336 14.58 0.89 -0.31
N VAL A 337 14.88 -0.31 -0.80
CA VAL A 337 16.17 -0.62 -1.46
C VAL A 337 16.34 0.17 -2.75
N VAL A 338 15.30 0.31 -3.56
CA VAL A 338 15.31 1.09 -4.81
C VAL A 338 15.49 2.59 -4.52
N GLY A 339 15.14 3.04 -3.33
CA GLY A 339 15.40 4.40 -2.88
C GLY A 339 14.14 5.27 -2.74
N ALA A 340 13.05 4.66 -2.30
CA ALA A 340 11.88 5.41 -1.88
C ALA A 340 12.23 6.42 -0.79
N SER A 341 11.70 7.62 -0.93
CA SER A 341 11.93 8.68 0.07
C SER A 341 11.04 8.46 1.29
N THR A 342 11.63 8.66 2.45
CA THR A 342 10.90 8.59 3.73
C THR A 342 10.10 9.86 4.02
N PHE A 343 10.42 10.97 3.35
CA PHE A 343 9.71 12.23 3.49
C PHE A 343 9.61 12.95 2.14
N ILE A 344 8.38 13.15 1.65
CA ILE A 344 8.06 13.95 0.45
C ILE A 344 6.78 14.72 0.72
N SER A 345 6.86 16.05 0.64
CA SER A 345 5.72 16.97 0.81
C SER A 345 5.09 17.41 -0.53
N VAL A 346 5.66 17.01 -1.66
CA VAL A 346 5.20 17.37 -3.00
C VAL A 346 4.67 16.12 -3.70
N ASP A 347 3.50 16.25 -4.30
CA ASP A 347 2.88 15.16 -5.04
C ASP A 347 3.68 14.80 -6.31
N PRO A 348 3.69 13.53 -6.71
CA PRO A 348 4.39 13.10 -7.91
C PRO A 348 3.72 13.68 -9.17
N SER A 349 4.48 14.37 -9.98
CA SER A 349 4.02 14.97 -11.25
C SER A 349 4.12 14.02 -12.45
N GLY A 350 4.81 12.88 -12.30
CA GLY A 350 4.99 11.92 -13.39
C GLY A 350 5.91 10.76 -13.03
N PRO A 351 6.18 9.87 -14.00
CA PRO A 351 6.95 8.63 -13.78
C PRO A 351 8.41 8.86 -13.38
N PHE A 352 8.96 10.03 -13.67
CA PHE A 352 10.34 10.39 -13.34
C PHE A 352 10.47 11.13 -12.01
N SER A 353 9.38 11.37 -11.30
CA SER A 353 9.37 12.01 -9.99
C SER A 353 10.00 11.09 -8.94
N LYS A 354 10.55 11.70 -7.88
CA LYS A 354 10.84 11.01 -6.62
C LYS A 354 9.55 10.47 -6.05
N PHE A 355 9.62 9.41 -5.26
CA PHE A 355 8.43 8.73 -4.78
C PHE A 355 8.52 8.32 -3.31
N THR A 356 7.37 8.20 -2.72
CA THR A 356 7.08 7.42 -1.53
C THR A 356 5.91 6.50 -1.82
N ALA A 357 5.58 5.60 -0.91
CA ALA A 357 4.42 4.72 -1.01
C ALA A 357 3.77 4.57 0.35
N LEU A 358 2.50 4.23 0.39
CA LEU A 358 1.74 4.14 1.63
C LEU A 358 2.36 3.18 2.67
N PRO A 359 2.84 1.97 2.31
CA PRO A 359 3.54 1.08 3.25
C PRO A 359 4.83 1.69 3.82
N ILE A 360 5.57 2.48 3.03
CA ILE A 360 6.80 3.14 3.47
C ILE A 360 6.48 4.23 4.48
N GLN A 361 5.44 5.00 4.23
CA GLN A 361 5.00 6.06 5.13
C GLN A 361 4.49 5.49 6.46
N ILE A 362 3.72 4.40 6.42
CA ILE A 362 3.31 3.65 7.61
C ILE A 362 4.54 3.18 8.39
N TYR A 363 5.48 2.51 7.73
CA TYR A 363 6.72 2.04 8.35
C TYR A 363 7.49 3.18 9.03
N GLN A 364 7.63 4.32 8.36
CA GLN A 364 8.32 5.47 8.91
C GLN A 364 7.61 6.02 10.16
N TRP A 365 6.29 6.13 10.16
CA TRP A 365 5.54 6.65 11.28
C TRP A 365 5.55 5.69 12.47
N THR A 366 5.48 4.38 12.24
CA THR A 366 5.55 3.38 13.31
C THR A 366 6.92 3.27 13.97
N THR A 367 7.99 3.73 13.31
CA THR A 367 9.35 3.74 13.89
C THR A 367 9.65 5.00 14.68
N ARG A 368 8.79 6.02 14.67
CA ARG A 368 8.98 7.24 15.46
C ARG A 368 8.58 7.01 16.92
N PRO A 369 9.31 7.62 17.89
CA PRO A 369 9.04 7.42 19.32
C PRO A 369 7.80 8.19 19.81
N GLN A 370 7.29 9.15 19.05
CA GLN A 370 6.17 9.99 19.47
C GLN A 370 4.83 9.26 19.23
N SER A 371 3.94 9.27 20.23
CA SER A 371 2.67 8.54 20.23
C SER A 371 1.70 9.01 19.13
N GLU A 372 1.70 10.29 18.78
CA GLU A 372 0.88 10.85 17.72
C GLU A 372 1.21 10.28 16.34
N PHE A 373 2.48 9.90 16.10
CA PHE A 373 2.86 9.23 14.85
C PHE A 373 2.35 7.80 14.77
N HIS A 374 2.19 7.12 15.92
CA HIS A 374 1.55 5.79 15.95
C HIS A 374 0.06 5.89 15.62
N ALA A 375 -0.62 6.95 16.06
CA ALA A 375 -2.03 7.18 15.77
C ALA A 375 -2.29 7.45 14.28
N ILE A 376 -1.47 8.30 13.63
CA ILE A 376 -1.58 8.50 12.18
C ILE A 376 -1.12 7.28 11.38
N ALA A 377 -0.19 6.48 11.89
CA ALA A 377 0.17 5.21 11.28
C ALA A 377 -1.01 4.23 11.30
N ALA A 378 -1.73 4.11 12.43
CA ALA A 378 -2.94 3.31 12.53
C ALA A 378 -4.01 3.77 11.53
N SER A 379 -4.23 5.09 11.41
CA SER A 379 -5.12 5.67 10.40
C SER A 379 -4.68 5.36 8.96
N ALA A 380 -3.39 5.42 8.67
CA ALA A 380 -2.85 5.07 7.34
C ALA A 380 -2.99 3.57 7.02
N ILE A 381 -2.88 2.69 8.03
CA ILE A 381 -3.15 1.25 7.85
C ILE A 381 -4.62 1.04 7.49
N ILE A 382 -5.57 1.76 8.11
CA ILE A 382 -6.99 1.69 7.74
C ILE A 382 -7.18 2.11 6.28
N VAL A 383 -6.55 3.21 5.84
CA VAL A 383 -6.60 3.64 4.43
C VAL A 383 -6.04 2.57 3.49
N LEU A 384 -4.90 1.98 3.83
CA LEU A 384 -4.30 0.90 3.05
C LEU A 384 -5.21 -0.33 2.99
N MET A 385 -5.81 -0.73 4.10
CA MET A 385 -6.78 -1.84 4.14
C MET A 385 -7.99 -1.57 3.26
N ILE A 386 -8.58 -0.38 3.33
CA ILE A 386 -9.72 0.01 2.47
C ILE A 386 -9.31 -0.05 1.01
N LEU A 387 -8.14 0.49 0.65
CA LEU A 387 -7.62 0.46 -0.71
C LEU A 387 -7.43 -0.98 -1.22
N LEU A 388 -6.83 -1.86 -0.42
CA LEU A 388 -6.62 -3.26 -0.78
C LEU A 388 -7.93 -4.05 -0.88
N LEU A 389 -8.86 -3.84 0.06
CA LEU A 389 -10.16 -4.49 0.04
C LEU A 389 -11.00 -4.03 -1.15
N SER A 390 -11.00 -2.73 -1.47
CA SER A 390 -11.71 -2.20 -2.64
C SER A 390 -11.15 -2.78 -3.95
N LEU A 391 -9.83 -2.88 -4.05
CA LEU A 391 -9.17 -3.47 -5.20
C LEU A 391 -9.48 -4.98 -5.32
N ASN A 392 -9.46 -5.72 -4.23
CA ASN A 392 -9.83 -7.13 -4.22
C ASN A 392 -11.33 -7.35 -4.52
N ALA A 393 -12.21 -6.46 -4.06
CA ALA A 393 -13.64 -6.53 -4.37
C ALA A 393 -13.93 -6.35 -5.88
N THR A 394 -13.06 -5.67 -6.61
CA THR A 394 -13.19 -5.57 -8.09
C THR A 394 -12.77 -6.84 -8.81
N ALA A 395 -12.11 -7.79 -8.13
CA ALA A 395 -11.65 -9.06 -8.69
C ALA A 395 -12.70 -10.17 -8.62
N ILE A 396 -13.77 -9.96 -7.85
CA ILE A 396 -14.87 -10.90 -7.64
C ILE A 396 -16.02 -10.56 -8.59
#